data_48bb60c7d0cd645574c9742677a49216
#
_entry.id   48bb60c7d0cd645574c9742677a49216
#
_cell.length_a   1.000
_cell.length_b   1.000
_cell.length_c   1.000
_cell.angle_alpha   90.00
_cell.angle_beta   90.00
_cell.angle_gamma   90.00
#
_symmetry.space_group_name_H-M   'P 1'
#
loop_
_entity.id
_entity.type
_entity.pdbx_description
1 polymer ?
#
loop_
_entity_poly.entity_id
_entity_poly.type
_entity_poly.pdbx_seq_one_letter_code
_entity_poly.pdbx_strand_id
1 'polypeptide(L)'
;MAQKANKAPRDKSPPSRQATKQAPIAQTAVLYEEDQNEGQRYSGVVRWRTRKQAARSGASSQLALQAEVEIPDGHLKARWSMLPNDDPSFPASHVIEVAFSPLAGFAHGEISSLAGILVKQQEASRGVPMTVQATKTVANTFLVALPRSAMQRNLTLLKENAWISIAIVFGDGRRAIVVLEKGAPGDKSFAEAFAAWK
;
A
#
# COMPACT_ATOMS: atom_id res chain seq x y z
N MET A 1 18.16 3.67 76.87
CA MET A 1 19.03 3.99 75.71
C MET A 1 18.24 3.67 74.44
N ALA A 2 17.82 4.67 73.76
CA ALA A 2 16.93 4.53 72.57
C ALA A 2 17.77 4.61 71.29
N GLN A 3 17.71 3.59 70.45
CA GLN A 3 18.36 3.57 69.17
C GLN A 3 17.36 3.99 68.07
N LYS A 4 17.60 5.16 67.47
CA LYS A 4 16.84 5.71 66.33
C LYS A 4 17.18 4.93 65.05
N ALA A 5 16.19 4.27 64.45
CA ALA A 5 16.29 3.75 63.10
C ALA A 5 16.08 4.84 62.08
N ASN A 6 17.07 5.05 61.21
CA ASN A 6 17.09 6.04 60.14
C ASN A 6 16.39 5.45 58.91
N LYS A 7 15.27 6.03 58.47
CA LYS A 7 14.46 5.59 57.32
C LYS A 7 14.84 6.46 56.13
N ALA A 8 15.54 5.84 55.15
CA ALA A 8 15.90 6.47 53.88
C ALA A 8 14.65 6.74 52.99
N PRO A 9 14.61 7.82 52.18
CA PRO A 9 13.50 8.12 51.32
C PRO A 9 13.49 7.19 50.10
N ARG A 10 12.32 6.63 49.80
CA ARG A 10 12.07 5.87 48.55
C ARG A 10 11.92 6.87 47.41
N ASP A 11 12.85 6.83 46.49
CA ASP A 11 12.80 7.51 45.21
C ASP A 11 11.66 6.89 44.35
N LYS A 12 10.63 7.69 44.08
CA LYS A 12 9.53 7.33 43.19
C LYS A 12 9.81 7.92 41.81
N SER A 13 10.56 7.20 41.00
CA SER A 13 10.64 7.51 39.58
C SER A 13 9.26 7.27 38.91
N PRO A 14 8.74 8.24 38.13
CA PRO A 14 7.46 8.04 37.42
C PRO A 14 7.64 6.98 36.33
N PRO A 15 6.61 6.16 36.05
CA PRO A 15 6.67 5.16 35.00
C PRO A 15 6.81 5.87 33.64
N SER A 16 7.85 5.51 32.91
CA SER A 16 8.06 5.95 31.52
C SER A 16 6.84 5.55 30.67
N ARG A 17 6.13 6.56 30.15
CA ARG A 17 5.09 6.39 29.15
C ARG A 17 5.72 5.76 27.90
N GLN A 18 5.57 4.45 27.75
CA GLN A 18 5.77 3.79 26.47
C GLN A 18 4.78 4.42 25.49
N ALA A 19 5.31 5.12 24.49
CA ALA A 19 4.52 5.60 23.35
C ALA A 19 3.96 4.38 22.64
N THR A 20 2.71 4.03 22.88
CA THR A 20 1.96 3.07 22.10
C THR A 20 1.93 3.58 20.66
N LYS A 21 2.67 2.93 19.75
CA LYS A 21 2.52 3.13 18.31
C LYS A 21 1.07 2.81 17.97
N GLN A 22 0.24 3.84 17.85
CA GLN A 22 -1.13 3.68 17.36
C GLN A 22 -1.08 2.97 16.00
N ALA A 23 -1.85 1.88 15.87
CA ALA A 23 -2.01 1.20 14.60
C ALA A 23 -2.59 2.19 13.56
N PRO A 24 -2.15 2.12 12.29
CA PRO A 24 -2.68 2.98 11.23
C PRO A 24 -4.20 2.85 11.14
N ILE A 25 -4.91 3.96 11.02
CA ILE A 25 -6.37 3.98 10.84
C ILE A 25 -6.67 3.33 9.49
N ALA A 26 -7.56 2.33 9.51
CA ALA A 26 -7.97 1.61 8.32
C ALA A 26 -8.93 2.45 7.47
N GLN A 27 -8.78 2.36 6.15
CA GLN A 27 -9.64 2.91 5.13
C GLN A 27 -10.29 1.77 4.33
N THR A 28 -11.22 2.08 3.46
CA THR A 28 -11.97 1.10 2.68
C THR A 28 -11.09 0.46 1.59
N ALA A 29 -11.14 -0.87 1.49
CA ALA A 29 -10.68 -1.61 0.33
C ALA A 29 -11.83 -2.44 -0.23
N VAL A 30 -11.88 -2.62 -1.55
CA VAL A 30 -12.94 -3.39 -2.21
C VAL A 30 -12.31 -4.23 -3.32
N LEU A 31 -12.72 -5.49 -3.41
CA LEU A 31 -12.49 -6.34 -4.56
C LEU A 31 -13.79 -6.44 -5.35
N TYR A 32 -13.76 -6.04 -6.61
CA TYR A 32 -14.80 -6.27 -7.60
C TYR A 32 -14.35 -7.38 -8.53
N GLU A 33 -15.12 -8.43 -8.63
CA GLU A 33 -14.89 -9.52 -9.58
C GLU A 33 -15.91 -9.46 -10.71
N GLU A 34 -15.42 -9.63 -11.94
CA GLU A 34 -16.29 -9.77 -13.10
C GLU A 34 -16.93 -11.16 -13.09
N ASP A 35 -18.24 -11.25 -12.98
CA ASP A 35 -18.99 -12.49 -13.13
C ASP A 35 -19.94 -12.40 -14.32
N GLN A 36 -20.35 -13.56 -14.89
CA GLN A 36 -21.18 -13.64 -16.08
C GLN A 36 -22.59 -13.07 -15.86
N ASN A 37 -23.09 -13.03 -14.63
CA ASN A 37 -24.46 -12.59 -14.33
C ASN A 37 -24.55 -11.32 -13.46
N GLU A 38 -23.80 -11.25 -12.35
CA GLU A 38 -23.74 -10.09 -11.47
C GLU A 38 -22.33 -10.03 -10.86
N GLY A 39 -21.61 -8.92 -11.08
CA GLY A 39 -20.28 -8.74 -10.51
C GLY A 39 -20.29 -8.87 -9.00
N GLN A 40 -19.37 -9.63 -8.42
CA GLN A 40 -19.26 -9.80 -6.97
C GLN A 40 -18.43 -8.67 -6.36
N ARG A 41 -18.83 -8.22 -5.17
CA ARG A 41 -18.17 -7.16 -4.41
C ARG A 41 -17.84 -7.64 -3.02
N TYR A 42 -16.55 -7.67 -2.69
CA TYR A 42 -16.05 -8.03 -1.36
C TYR A 42 -15.44 -6.81 -0.70
N SER A 43 -15.88 -6.51 0.52
CA SER A 43 -15.38 -5.39 1.30
C SER A 43 -14.21 -5.80 2.18
N GLY A 44 -13.29 -4.86 2.38
CA GLY A 44 -12.11 -5.03 3.20
C GLY A 44 -11.56 -3.71 3.69
N VAL A 45 -10.32 -3.73 4.11
CA VAL A 45 -9.64 -2.56 4.66
C VAL A 45 -8.26 -2.38 4.04
N VAL A 46 -7.84 -1.13 3.93
CA VAL A 46 -6.47 -0.75 3.59
C VAL A 46 -5.88 0.14 4.67
N ARG A 47 -4.61 -0.07 5.01
CA ARG A 47 -3.85 0.74 5.97
C ARG A 47 -2.63 1.33 5.29
N TRP A 48 -2.58 2.64 5.19
CA TRP A 48 -1.49 3.40 4.60
C TRP A 48 -0.46 3.78 5.65
N ARG A 49 0.80 3.74 5.27
CA ARG A 49 1.93 4.19 6.09
C ARG A 49 3.14 4.54 5.25
N THR A 50 4.06 5.29 5.83
CA THR A 50 5.42 5.43 5.32
C THR A 50 6.38 4.55 6.12
N ARG A 51 7.42 4.01 5.48
CA ARG A 51 8.45 3.19 6.14
C ARG A 51 9.80 3.39 5.47
N LYS A 52 10.86 3.50 6.27
CA LYS A 52 12.22 3.41 5.74
C LYS A 52 12.48 2.01 5.20
N GLN A 53 12.94 1.92 3.97
CA GLN A 53 13.25 0.69 3.27
C GLN A 53 14.56 0.87 2.51
N ALA A 54 15.35 -0.20 2.37
CA ALA A 54 16.54 -0.17 1.52
C ALA A 54 16.14 0.19 0.09
N ALA A 55 16.91 1.06 -0.53
CA ALA A 55 16.78 1.36 -1.95
C ALA A 55 17.05 0.10 -2.79
N ARG A 56 16.54 0.04 -4.01
CA ARG A 56 16.72 -1.15 -4.89
C ARG A 56 18.19 -1.40 -5.21
N SER A 57 18.99 -0.35 -5.35
CA SER A 57 20.44 -0.45 -5.50
C SER A 57 21.17 -0.95 -4.25
N GLY A 58 20.51 -0.96 -3.09
CA GLY A 58 21.12 -1.29 -1.80
C GLY A 58 22.01 -0.20 -1.21
N ALA A 59 22.21 0.91 -1.90
CA ALA A 59 23.18 1.94 -1.52
C ALA A 59 22.70 2.87 -0.39
N SER A 60 21.41 3.05 -0.23
CA SER A 60 20.82 3.97 0.77
C SER A 60 19.47 3.49 1.28
N SER A 61 18.98 4.13 2.33
CA SER A 61 17.61 3.92 2.83
C SER A 61 16.71 5.02 2.31
N GLN A 62 15.58 4.65 1.71
CA GLN A 62 14.57 5.56 1.20
C GLN A 62 13.27 5.42 1.98
N LEU A 63 12.42 6.47 1.95
CA LEU A 63 11.10 6.40 2.53
C LEU A 63 10.15 5.76 1.52
N ALA A 64 9.68 4.55 1.82
CA ALA A 64 8.66 3.86 1.03
C ALA A 64 7.26 4.30 1.47
N LEU A 65 6.38 4.51 0.51
CA LEU A 65 4.94 4.61 0.73
C LEU A 65 4.35 3.20 0.62
N GLN A 66 3.65 2.74 1.66
CA GLN A 66 3.13 1.37 1.72
C GLN A 66 1.64 1.35 2.06
N ALA A 67 0.94 0.36 1.48
CA ALA A 67 -0.40 -0.04 1.88
C ALA A 67 -0.44 -1.54 2.21
N GLU A 68 -1.14 -1.88 3.28
CA GLU A 68 -1.53 -3.24 3.61
C GLU A 68 -3.04 -3.38 3.41
N VAL A 69 -3.43 -4.36 2.61
CA VAL A 69 -4.81 -4.61 2.20
C VAL A 69 -5.26 -5.96 2.71
N GLU A 70 -6.45 -6.01 3.29
CA GLU A 70 -7.11 -7.24 3.72
C GLU A 70 -8.56 -7.23 3.25
N ILE A 71 -8.95 -8.26 2.49
CA ILE A 71 -10.31 -8.48 1.97
C ILE A 71 -10.71 -9.90 2.38
N PRO A 72 -11.24 -10.09 3.60
CA PRO A 72 -11.44 -11.42 4.17
C PRO A 72 -12.39 -12.30 3.36
N ASP A 73 -13.55 -11.77 2.97
CA ASP A 73 -14.56 -12.54 2.21
C ASP A 73 -14.12 -12.81 0.77
N GLY A 74 -13.21 -12.01 0.22
CA GLY A 74 -12.54 -12.26 -1.06
C GLY A 74 -11.31 -13.15 -0.93
N HIS A 75 -11.03 -13.67 0.26
CA HIS A 75 -9.86 -14.51 0.56
C HIS A 75 -8.53 -13.95 0.02
N LEU A 76 -8.37 -12.62 0.05
CA LEU A 76 -7.23 -11.93 -0.55
C LEU A 76 -6.61 -10.92 0.42
N LYS A 77 -5.29 -10.98 0.56
CA LYS A 77 -4.47 -9.90 1.10
C LYS A 77 -3.58 -9.34 0.01
N ALA A 78 -3.18 -8.09 0.15
CA ALA A 78 -2.18 -7.50 -0.74
C ALA A 78 -1.29 -6.52 0.02
N ARG A 79 -0.08 -6.34 -0.50
CA ARG A 79 0.82 -5.27 -0.13
C ARG A 79 1.15 -4.45 -1.36
N TRP A 80 1.07 -3.16 -1.22
CA TRP A 80 1.47 -2.19 -2.21
C TRP A 80 2.60 -1.35 -1.62
N SER A 81 3.70 -1.16 -2.36
CA SER A 81 4.85 -0.39 -1.90
C SER A 81 5.40 0.44 -3.06
N MET A 82 5.53 1.75 -2.88
CA MET A 82 6.06 2.66 -3.88
C MET A 82 7.33 3.33 -3.38
N LEU A 83 8.33 3.40 -4.25
CA LEU A 83 9.64 4.01 -4.02
C LEU A 83 10.11 4.79 -5.26
N PRO A 84 10.94 5.83 -5.10
CA PRO A 84 11.74 6.34 -6.21
C PRO A 84 12.62 5.24 -6.77
N ASN A 85 12.83 5.26 -8.07
CA ASN A 85 13.81 4.38 -8.70
C ASN A 85 15.20 5.02 -8.63
N ASP A 86 16.13 4.34 -8.00
CA ASP A 86 17.53 4.74 -7.86
C ASP A 86 18.49 4.00 -8.81
N ASP A 87 17.94 3.12 -9.66
CA ASP A 87 18.70 2.44 -10.72
C ASP A 87 18.64 3.28 -12.01
N PRO A 88 19.77 3.90 -12.43
CA PRO A 88 19.80 4.72 -13.62
C PRO A 88 19.59 3.92 -14.92
N SER A 89 19.87 2.62 -14.91
CA SER A 89 19.69 1.73 -16.06
C SER A 89 18.21 1.37 -16.30
N PHE A 90 17.38 1.50 -15.29
CA PHE A 90 15.95 1.23 -15.38
C PHE A 90 15.17 2.51 -15.72
N PRO A 91 14.43 2.57 -16.85
CA PRO A 91 13.84 3.80 -17.37
C PRO A 91 12.54 4.23 -16.65
N ALA A 92 12.50 4.07 -15.33
CA ALA A 92 11.40 4.49 -14.47
C ALA A 92 11.83 5.64 -13.55
N SER A 93 10.87 6.50 -13.18
CA SER A 93 11.03 7.49 -12.12
C SER A 93 10.78 6.90 -10.75
N HIS A 94 9.74 6.09 -10.66
CA HIS A 94 9.29 5.39 -9.47
C HIS A 94 8.89 3.96 -9.82
N VAL A 95 8.88 3.14 -8.81
CA VAL A 95 8.48 1.74 -8.92
C VAL A 95 7.43 1.42 -7.85
N ILE A 96 6.37 0.76 -8.24
CA ILE A 96 5.38 0.18 -7.33
C ILE A 96 5.55 -1.33 -7.36
N GLU A 97 5.72 -1.95 -6.20
CA GLU A 97 5.59 -3.38 -6.02
C GLU A 97 4.20 -3.69 -5.48
N VAL A 98 3.48 -4.58 -6.14
CA VAL A 98 2.20 -5.09 -5.69
C VAL A 98 2.32 -6.60 -5.51
N ALA A 99 2.25 -7.04 -4.25
CA ALA A 99 2.31 -8.46 -3.89
C ALA A 99 0.94 -8.88 -3.35
N PHE A 100 0.28 -9.77 -4.05
CA PHE A 100 -0.95 -10.39 -3.60
C PHE A 100 -0.66 -11.66 -2.81
N SER A 101 -1.48 -11.94 -1.81
CA SER A 101 -1.38 -13.13 -0.96
C SER A 101 -2.76 -13.77 -0.89
N PRO A 102 -3.10 -14.67 -1.84
CA PRO A 102 -4.30 -15.48 -1.77
C PRO A 102 -4.32 -16.28 -0.46
N LEU A 103 -5.47 -16.31 0.21
CA LEU A 103 -5.69 -17.06 1.44
C LEU A 103 -6.34 -18.41 1.13
N ALA A 104 -6.41 -19.28 2.16
CA ALA A 104 -7.16 -20.53 2.04
C ALA A 104 -8.60 -20.25 1.65
N GLY A 105 -9.10 -20.92 0.61
CA GLY A 105 -10.44 -20.67 0.04
C GLY A 105 -10.47 -19.68 -1.12
N PHE A 106 -9.33 -19.09 -1.54
CA PHE A 106 -9.27 -18.28 -2.75
C PHE A 106 -9.58 -19.13 -3.99
N ALA A 107 -10.66 -18.78 -4.70
CA ALA A 107 -11.22 -19.65 -5.74
C ALA A 107 -10.45 -19.64 -7.08
N HIS A 108 -9.61 -18.61 -7.33
CA HIS A 108 -9.07 -18.32 -8.66
C HIS A 108 -7.61 -18.78 -8.86
N GLY A 109 -7.07 -19.53 -7.90
CA GLY A 109 -5.70 -20.03 -7.92
C GLY A 109 -4.65 -18.94 -7.70
N GLU A 110 -4.27 -18.22 -8.75
CA GLU A 110 -3.28 -17.14 -8.69
C GLU A 110 -3.78 -15.85 -9.36
N ILE A 111 -3.05 -14.76 -9.14
CA ILE A 111 -3.17 -13.55 -9.96
C ILE A 111 -2.18 -13.70 -11.13
N SER A 112 -2.71 -13.81 -12.36
CA SER A 112 -1.92 -14.04 -13.56
C SER A 112 -1.28 -12.78 -14.11
N SER A 113 -2.02 -11.64 -14.09
CA SER A 113 -1.51 -10.36 -14.56
C SER A 113 -2.10 -9.15 -13.81
N LEU A 114 -1.36 -8.04 -13.83
CA LEU A 114 -1.81 -6.71 -13.45
C LEU A 114 -1.99 -5.90 -14.73
N ALA A 115 -3.24 -5.61 -15.10
CA ALA A 115 -3.59 -4.99 -16.38
C ALA A 115 -3.40 -3.48 -16.38
N GLY A 116 -3.41 -2.82 -15.20
CA GLY A 116 -3.19 -1.39 -15.08
C GLY A 116 -3.61 -0.81 -13.74
N ILE A 117 -3.29 0.47 -13.57
CA ILE A 117 -3.69 1.26 -12.39
C ILE A 117 -4.45 2.49 -12.86
N LEU A 118 -5.60 2.73 -12.24
CA LEU A 118 -6.41 3.92 -12.44
C LEU A 118 -6.56 4.65 -11.11
N VAL A 119 -6.78 5.95 -11.17
CA VAL A 119 -7.11 6.76 -10.00
C VAL A 119 -8.46 7.43 -10.17
N LYS A 120 -9.18 7.66 -9.05
CA LYS A 120 -10.56 8.14 -9.04
C LYS A 120 -10.79 9.15 -7.93
N GLN A 121 -11.75 10.05 -8.12
CA GLN A 121 -12.22 10.94 -7.06
C GLN A 121 -13.16 10.24 -6.06
N GLN A 122 -13.96 9.29 -6.54
CA GLN A 122 -14.92 8.51 -5.75
C GLN A 122 -14.87 7.04 -6.17
N GLU A 123 -15.28 6.13 -5.27
CA GLU A 123 -15.26 4.69 -5.50
C GLU A 123 -15.93 4.28 -6.83
N ALA A 124 -17.13 4.81 -7.08
CA ALA A 124 -17.95 4.47 -8.25
C ALA A 124 -17.63 5.31 -9.51
N SER A 125 -16.77 6.34 -9.42
CA SER A 125 -16.49 7.20 -10.55
C SER A 125 -15.60 6.51 -11.59
N ARG A 126 -15.68 6.99 -12.84
CA ARG A 126 -14.78 6.55 -13.90
C ARG A 126 -13.35 6.96 -13.56
N GLY A 127 -12.44 6.00 -13.61
CA GLY A 127 -11.03 6.24 -13.29
C GLY A 127 -10.26 6.88 -14.45
N VAL A 128 -9.19 7.60 -14.10
CA VAL A 128 -8.19 8.11 -15.04
C VAL A 128 -7.00 7.14 -15.02
N PRO A 129 -6.61 6.56 -16.17
CA PRO A 129 -5.50 5.62 -16.21
C PRO A 129 -4.17 6.34 -15.97
N MET A 130 -3.34 5.72 -15.15
CA MET A 130 -1.93 6.07 -15.01
C MET A 130 -1.13 5.49 -16.18
N THR A 131 -0.05 6.17 -16.54
CA THR A 131 0.91 5.63 -17.50
C THR A 131 1.90 4.74 -16.75
N VAL A 132 1.73 3.43 -16.85
CA VAL A 132 2.55 2.45 -16.12
C VAL A 132 2.87 1.24 -17.00
N GLN A 133 3.93 0.51 -16.63
CA GLN A 133 4.28 -0.79 -17.22
C GLN A 133 4.39 -1.80 -16.09
N ALA A 134 3.55 -2.83 -16.12
CA ALA A 134 3.54 -3.89 -15.12
C ALA A 134 4.22 -5.15 -15.65
N THR A 135 5.04 -5.77 -14.80
CA THR A 135 5.74 -7.02 -15.09
C THR A 135 5.57 -7.96 -13.89
N LYS A 136 5.13 -9.20 -14.13
CA LYS A 136 5.11 -10.25 -13.10
C LYS A 136 6.55 -10.66 -12.79
N THR A 137 6.95 -10.62 -11.52
CA THR A 137 8.31 -10.98 -11.07
C THR A 137 8.38 -12.39 -10.51
N VAL A 138 7.48 -12.70 -9.58
CA VAL A 138 7.27 -14.03 -9.01
C VAL A 138 5.76 -14.27 -8.87
N ALA A 139 5.36 -15.45 -8.39
CA ALA A 139 3.95 -15.76 -8.20
C ALA A 139 3.22 -14.66 -7.41
N ASN A 140 2.12 -14.16 -7.95
CA ASN A 140 1.26 -13.12 -7.37
C ASN A 140 1.95 -11.76 -7.07
N THR A 141 3.16 -11.52 -7.61
CA THR A 141 3.90 -10.28 -7.35
C THR A 141 4.24 -9.58 -8.66
N PHE A 142 3.97 -8.28 -8.69
CA PHE A 142 4.12 -7.43 -9.86
C PHE A 142 4.99 -6.23 -9.55
N LEU A 143 5.91 -5.94 -10.43
CA LEU A 143 6.66 -4.70 -10.47
C LEU A 143 6.01 -3.76 -11.49
N VAL A 144 5.59 -2.60 -11.05
CA VAL A 144 4.93 -1.59 -11.87
C VAL A 144 5.86 -0.39 -11.99
N ALA A 145 6.42 -0.20 -13.17
CA ALA A 145 7.28 0.92 -13.48
C ALA A 145 6.46 2.16 -13.88
N LEU A 146 6.81 3.32 -13.31
CA LEU A 146 6.30 4.62 -13.72
C LEU A 146 7.33 5.29 -14.61
N PRO A 147 7.13 5.37 -15.94
CA PRO A 147 8.10 5.94 -16.87
C PRO A 147 8.50 7.38 -16.50
N ARG A 148 9.78 7.73 -16.68
CA ARG A 148 10.27 9.09 -16.40
C ARG A 148 9.52 10.15 -17.20
N SER A 149 9.12 9.86 -18.44
CA SER A 149 8.36 10.75 -19.32
C SER A 149 6.95 11.07 -18.79
N ALA A 150 6.37 10.20 -17.95
CA ALA A 150 5.05 10.38 -17.37
C ALA A 150 5.10 10.73 -15.87
N MET A 151 6.28 10.96 -15.29
CA MET A 151 6.47 11.16 -13.86
C MET A 151 5.55 12.24 -13.28
N GLN A 152 5.63 13.44 -13.82
CA GLN A 152 4.85 14.58 -13.32
C GLN A 152 3.34 14.29 -13.33
N ARG A 153 2.84 13.76 -14.46
CA ARG A 153 1.43 13.40 -14.60
C ARG A 153 1.00 12.32 -13.60
N ASN A 154 1.79 11.25 -13.45
CA ASN A 154 1.46 10.16 -12.54
C ASN A 154 1.46 10.61 -11.08
N LEU A 155 2.45 11.40 -10.65
CA LEU A 155 2.49 11.91 -9.27
C LEU A 155 1.34 12.89 -8.98
N THR A 156 0.98 13.75 -9.95
CA THR A 156 -0.19 14.62 -9.83
C THR A 156 -1.48 13.80 -9.70
N LEU A 157 -1.67 12.79 -10.54
CA LEU A 157 -2.83 11.89 -10.46
C LEU A 157 -2.92 11.20 -9.10
N LEU A 158 -1.82 10.66 -8.58
CA LEU A 158 -1.79 10.03 -7.25
C LEU A 158 -2.06 11.03 -6.12
N LYS A 159 -1.62 12.27 -6.26
CA LYS A 159 -1.84 13.32 -5.25
C LYS A 159 -3.29 13.76 -5.19
N GLU A 160 -3.92 13.99 -6.35
CA GLU A 160 -5.22 14.67 -6.46
C GLU A 160 -6.42 13.73 -6.35
N ASN A 161 -6.22 12.42 -6.46
CA ASN A 161 -7.32 11.46 -6.43
C ASN A 161 -7.38 10.72 -5.10
N ALA A 162 -8.61 10.45 -4.64
CA ALA A 162 -8.87 9.83 -3.34
C ALA A 162 -8.85 8.29 -3.38
N TRP A 163 -8.98 7.69 -4.57
CA TRP A 163 -9.08 6.25 -4.75
C TRP A 163 -8.10 5.74 -5.80
N ILE A 164 -7.54 4.56 -5.58
CA ILE A 164 -6.65 3.84 -6.49
C ILE A 164 -7.31 2.52 -6.86
N SER A 165 -7.40 2.23 -8.15
CA SER A 165 -7.94 0.98 -8.69
C SER A 165 -6.84 0.21 -9.39
N ILE A 166 -6.66 -1.05 -9.02
CA ILE A 166 -5.67 -1.97 -9.60
C ILE A 166 -6.46 -3.04 -10.36
N ALA A 167 -6.37 -3.01 -11.68
CA ALA A 167 -7.01 -4.00 -12.54
C ALA A 167 -6.12 -5.24 -12.63
N ILE A 168 -6.69 -6.40 -12.32
CA ILE A 168 -6.00 -7.70 -12.31
C ILE A 168 -6.76 -8.74 -13.11
N VAL A 169 -6.05 -9.79 -13.52
CA VAL A 169 -6.61 -10.99 -14.11
C VAL A 169 -6.18 -12.17 -13.26
N PHE A 170 -7.13 -13.04 -12.93
CA PHE A 170 -6.88 -14.27 -12.19
C PHE A 170 -6.32 -15.39 -13.08
N GLY A 171 -5.86 -16.47 -12.47
CA GLY A 171 -5.35 -17.63 -13.19
C GLY A 171 -6.40 -18.35 -14.05
N ASP A 172 -7.67 -18.28 -13.67
CA ASP A 172 -8.82 -18.78 -14.43
C ASP A 172 -9.28 -17.85 -15.57
N GLY A 173 -8.61 -16.70 -15.77
CA GLY A 173 -8.89 -15.73 -16.82
C GLY A 173 -9.94 -14.68 -16.46
N ARG A 174 -10.59 -14.76 -15.31
CA ARG A 174 -11.54 -13.73 -14.85
C ARG A 174 -10.81 -12.43 -14.51
N ARG A 175 -11.51 -11.32 -14.72
CA ARG A 175 -11.02 -10.00 -14.40
C ARG A 175 -11.54 -9.57 -13.05
N ALA A 176 -10.72 -8.77 -12.35
CA ALA A 176 -11.12 -8.16 -11.11
C ALA A 176 -10.45 -6.79 -10.93
N ILE A 177 -10.99 -6.00 -10.02
CA ILE A 177 -10.45 -4.70 -9.68
C ILE A 177 -10.34 -4.61 -8.15
N VAL A 178 -9.14 -4.39 -7.65
CA VAL A 178 -8.90 -4.03 -6.26
C VAL A 178 -8.92 -2.51 -6.15
N VAL A 179 -9.82 -1.97 -5.35
CA VAL A 179 -10.02 -0.53 -5.17
C VAL A 179 -9.63 -0.15 -3.75
N LEU A 180 -8.79 0.87 -3.61
CA LEU A 180 -8.20 1.30 -2.35
C LEU A 180 -8.53 2.76 -2.09
N GLU A 181 -9.17 3.05 -0.95
CA GLU A 181 -9.38 4.40 -0.46
C GLU A 181 -8.09 4.93 0.18
N LYS A 182 -7.71 6.15 -0.15
CA LYS A 182 -6.61 6.84 0.55
C LYS A 182 -7.07 7.37 1.90
N GLY A 183 -8.17 8.11 1.93
CA GLY A 183 -8.64 8.82 3.10
C GLY A 183 -7.57 9.72 3.72
N ALA A 184 -7.84 10.35 4.85
CA ALA A 184 -6.90 11.24 5.53
C ALA A 184 -5.55 10.57 5.90
N PRO A 185 -5.51 9.30 6.37
CA PRO A 185 -4.24 8.61 6.63
C PRO A 185 -3.41 8.36 5.37
N GLY A 186 -4.07 8.01 4.25
CA GLY A 186 -3.40 7.86 2.97
C GLY A 186 -2.86 9.18 2.47
N ASP A 187 -3.67 10.24 2.43
CA ASP A 187 -3.25 11.56 1.98
C ASP A 187 -2.03 12.06 2.77
N LYS A 188 -1.99 11.84 4.08
CA LYS A 188 -0.83 12.15 4.92
C LYS A 188 0.39 11.33 4.49
N SER A 189 0.24 10.01 4.31
CA SER A 189 1.35 9.13 3.92
C SER A 189 1.90 9.48 2.53
N PHE A 190 1.02 9.81 1.56
CA PHE A 190 1.42 10.28 0.24
C PHE A 190 2.17 11.62 0.31
N ALA A 191 1.69 12.58 1.11
CA ALA A 191 2.34 13.87 1.28
C ALA A 191 3.74 13.73 1.90
N GLU A 192 3.89 12.89 2.93
CA GLU A 192 5.17 12.59 3.57
C GLU A 192 6.17 11.95 2.59
N ALA A 193 5.74 10.93 1.84
CA ALA A 193 6.57 10.25 0.86
C ALA A 193 7.01 11.21 -0.24
N PHE A 194 6.09 11.95 -0.84
CA PHE A 194 6.38 12.88 -1.94
C PHE A 194 7.25 14.06 -1.51
N ALA A 195 7.19 14.47 -0.23
CA ALA A 195 8.10 15.47 0.32
C ALA A 195 9.53 14.92 0.47
N ALA A 196 9.67 13.65 0.81
CA ALA A 196 10.98 12.99 0.99
C ALA A 196 11.66 12.61 -0.34
N TRP A 197 10.91 12.54 -1.44
CA TRP A 197 11.41 12.15 -2.77
C TRP A 197 11.81 13.33 -3.67
N LYS A 198 11.84 14.53 -3.13
CA LYS A 198 12.24 15.76 -3.86
C LYS A 198 13.75 15.88 -4.00
#